data_30f41b94f14ceef208c9b8102547bc42
#
_entry.id   30f41b94f14ceef208c9b8102547bc42
#
_cell.length_a   1.000
_cell.length_b   1.000
_cell.length_c   1.000
_cell.angle_alpha   90.00
_cell.angle_beta   90.00
_cell.angle_gamma   90.00
#
_symmetry.space_group_name_H-M   'P 1'
#
loop_
_entity.id
_entity.type
_entity.pdbx_description
1 polymer ?
#
loop_
_entity_poly.entity_id
_entity_poly.type
_entity_poly.pdbx_seq_one_letter_code
_entity_poly.pdbx_strand_id
1 'polypeptide(L)'
;SLFEYATKIPKRNKVFNLDLEMHAGFNADFFSGKLDEAAFRFRDVKIDVTGEVNDRLFYWYRQTLNGGYEGQALENLNESIEYAYIGYKLNERFTLTAGKQDVFYGGFEYDENPLLIYEYSDMNEYSLCYLTGIGLGYQPNESQEIRLQVTNSRMGSMEDEYGRLPEGF
;
A
#
# COMPACT_ATOMS: atom_id res chain seq x y z
N SER A 1 -20.25 -6.22 -27.04
CA SER A 1 -20.34 -7.47 -26.28
C SER A 1 -20.64 -7.18 -24.80
N LEU A 2 -21.10 -8.16 -24.02
CA LEU A 2 -21.28 -8.04 -22.57
C LEU A 2 -19.96 -7.69 -21.89
N PHE A 3 -18.84 -8.17 -22.43
CA PHE A 3 -17.50 -7.85 -21.96
C PHE A 3 -17.15 -6.37 -22.18
N GLU A 4 -17.47 -5.80 -23.34
CA GLU A 4 -17.27 -4.36 -23.60
C GLU A 4 -18.17 -3.48 -22.73
N TYR A 5 -19.35 -3.96 -22.39
CA TYR A 5 -20.25 -3.25 -21.49
C TYR A 5 -19.76 -3.30 -20.04
N ALA A 6 -19.26 -4.44 -19.60
CA ALA A 6 -18.69 -4.65 -18.27
C ALA A 6 -17.34 -3.96 -18.07
N THR A 7 -16.55 -3.80 -19.16
CA THR A 7 -15.24 -3.13 -19.13
C THR A 7 -15.30 -1.64 -19.46
N LYS A 8 -16.49 -1.05 -19.67
CA LYS A 8 -16.63 0.40 -19.68
C LYS A 8 -16.31 0.93 -18.29
N ILE A 9 -15.04 1.21 -18.07
CA ILE A 9 -14.56 1.88 -16.87
C ILE A 9 -15.33 3.20 -16.74
N PRO A 10 -16.13 3.38 -15.70
CA PRO A 10 -16.83 4.65 -15.48
C PRO A 10 -15.79 5.77 -15.46
N LYS A 11 -16.11 6.91 -16.04
CA LYS A 11 -15.23 8.09 -15.93
C LYS A 11 -14.95 8.34 -14.47
N ARG A 12 -13.68 8.25 -14.06
CA ARG A 12 -13.28 8.58 -12.70
C ARG A 12 -13.75 9.97 -12.35
N ASN A 13 -14.38 10.08 -11.20
CA ASN A 13 -14.75 11.38 -10.65
C ASN A 13 -13.48 12.05 -10.11
N LYS A 14 -13.35 13.37 -10.31
CA LYS A 14 -12.21 14.08 -9.76
C LYS A 14 -12.17 14.05 -8.23
N VAL A 15 -13.34 14.16 -7.60
CA VAL A 15 -13.45 14.35 -6.14
C VAL A 15 -13.45 13.03 -5.37
N PHE A 16 -14.11 11.99 -5.90
CA PHE A 16 -14.30 10.74 -5.19
C PHE A 16 -14.40 9.56 -6.14
N ASN A 17 -13.58 8.56 -5.93
CA ASN A 17 -13.65 7.27 -6.60
C ASN A 17 -13.59 6.17 -5.54
N LEU A 18 -14.41 5.14 -5.72
CA LEU A 18 -14.42 3.94 -4.91
C LEU A 18 -14.23 2.75 -5.84
N ASP A 19 -13.14 2.04 -5.65
CA ASP A 19 -12.82 0.83 -6.39
C ASP A 19 -12.80 -0.36 -5.43
N LEU A 20 -13.33 -1.50 -5.87
CA LEU A 20 -13.24 -2.78 -5.17
C LEU A 20 -12.41 -3.73 -6.03
N GLU A 21 -11.28 -4.13 -5.51
CA GLU A 21 -10.37 -5.08 -6.14
C GLU A 21 -10.50 -6.45 -5.50
N MET A 22 -10.61 -7.51 -6.30
CA MET A 22 -10.73 -8.87 -5.80
C MET A 22 -9.91 -9.83 -6.65
N HIS A 23 -9.01 -10.56 -5.98
CA HIS A 23 -8.30 -11.69 -6.55
C HIS A 23 -8.85 -13.01 -5.97
N ALA A 24 -9.38 -13.85 -6.81
CA ALA A 24 -9.80 -15.19 -6.43
C ALA A 24 -9.12 -16.24 -7.35
N GLY A 25 -8.71 -17.35 -6.78
CA GLY A 25 -8.05 -18.43 -7.50
C GLY A 25 -8.42 -19.81 -6.95
N PHE A 26 -8.13 -20.84 -7.73
CA PHE A 26 -8.15 -22.21 -7.27
C PHE A 26 -6.69 -22.66 -7.08
N ASN A 27 -6.35 -23.02 -5.85
CA ASN A 27 -5.03 -23.54 -5.51
C ASN A 27 -5.12 -25.04 -5.28
N ALA A 28 -4.15 -25.79 -5.80
CA ALA A 28 -3.98 -27.21 -5.55
C ALA A 28 -2.53 -27.48 -5.17
N ASP A 29 -2.31 -27.83 -3.92
CA ASP A 29 -1.00 -28.07 -3.36
C ASP A 29 -0.68 -29.55 -3.36
N PHE A 30 0.52 -29.91 -3.84
CA PHE A 30 0.99 -31.29 -3.91
C PHE A 30 2.25 -31.47 -3.05
N PHE A 31 2.19 -32.44 -2.16
CA PHE A 31 3.34 -32.84 -1.37
C PHE A 31 3.72 -34.28 -1.71
N SER A 32 4.98 -34.50 -2.06
CA SER A 32 5.50 -35.86 -2.48
C SER A 32 4.67 -36.54 -3.54
N GLY A 33 4.12 -35.76 -4.52
CA GLY A 33 3.32 -36.28 -5.64
C GLY A 33 1.87 -36.64 -5.28
N LYS A 34 1.42 -36.33 -4.07
CA LYS A 34 0.02 -36.48 -3.64
C LYS A 34 -0.61 -35.12 -3.44
N LEU A 35 -1.89 -35.03 -3.80
CA LEU A 35 -2.67 -33.83 -3.51
C LEU A 35 -2.80 -33.69 -1.98
N ASP A 36 -2.30 -32.58 -1.45
CA ASP A 36 -2.37 -32.23 -0.03
C ASP A 36 -3.62 -31.39 0.24
N GLU A 37 -3.80 -30.33 -0.50
CA GLU A 37 -4.97 -29.45 -0.38
C GLU A 37 -5.43 -28.96 -1.77
N ALA A 38 -6.75 -28.74 -1.90
CA ALA A 38 -7.33 -28.07 -3.06
C ALA A 38 -8.50 -27.19 -2.62
N ALA A 39 -8.41 -25.89 -2.88
CA ALA A 39 -9.41 -24.94 -2.43
C ALA A 39 -9.55 -23.74 -3.35
N PHE A 40 -10.75 -23.16 -3.40
CA PHE A 40 -10.95 -21.79 -3.89
C PHE A 40 -10.61 -20.80 -2.77
N ARG A 41 -9.74 -19.85 -3.08
CA ARG A 41 -9.30 -18.84 -2.10
C ARG A 41 -9.38 -17.45 -2.70
N PHE A 42 -9.76 -16.49 -1.87
CA PHE A 42 -9.49 -15.08 -2.15
C PHE A 42 -8.07 -14.77 -1.67
N ARG A 43 -7.23 -14.34 -2.58
CA ARG A 43 -5.89 -13.84 -2.27
C ARG A 43 -5.99 -12.45 -1.66
N ASP A 44 -6.64 -11.55 -2.38
CA ASP A 44 -6.80 -10.15 -1.99
C ASP A 44 -8.24 -9.70 -2.23
N VAL A 45 -8.78 -9.01 -1.26
CA VAL A 45 -10.01 -8.23 -1.38
C VAL A 45 -9.69 -6.85 -0.83
N LYS A 46 -9.59 -5.85 -1.71
CA LYS A 46 -9.17 -4.48 -1.34
C LYS A 46 -10.23 -3.46 -1.70
N ILE A 47 -10.37 -2.47 -0.84
CA ILE A 47 -11.11 -1.25 -1.10
C ILE A 47 -10.11 -0.12 -1.31
N ASP A 48 -10.28 0.60 -2.42
CA ASP A 48 -9.57 1.83 -2.74
C ASP A 48 -10.51 3.01 -2.76
N VAL A 49 -10.16 4.08 -2.06
CA VAL A 49 -10.86 5.36 -2.09
C VAL A 49 -9.87 6.44 -2.46
N THR A 50 -10.05 7.06 -3.61
CA THR A 50 -9.16 8.11 -4.11
C THR A 50 -9.92 9.35 -4.54
N GLY A 51 -9.29 10.51 -4.45
CA GLY A 51 -9.89 11.73 -4.97
C GLY A 51 -9.03 12.97 -4.81
N GLU A 52 -9.44 14.03 -5.52
CA GLU A 52 -8.85 15.35 -5.42
C GLU A 52 -9.89 16.31 -4.83
N VAL A 53 -9.59 16.89 -3.66
CA VAL A 53 -10.45 17.91 -3.03
C VAL A 53 -10.40 19.20 -3.85
N ASN A 54 -9.24 19.52 -4.40
CA ASN A 54 -8.98 20.60 -5.33
C ASN A 54 -7.75 20.28 -6.19
N ASP A 55 -7.30 21.21 -7.05
CA ASP A 55 -6.16 20.99 -7.96
C ASP A 55 -4.83 20.72 -7.26
N ARG A 56 -4.74 20.96 -5.97
CA ARG A 56 -3.53 20.77 -5.17
C ARG A 56 -3.66 19.71 -4.10
N LEU A 57 -4.85 19.48 -3.55
CA LEU A 57 -5.07 18.57 -2.43
C LEU A 57 -5.74 17.30 -2.93
N PHE A 58 -5.10 16.17 -2.68
CA PHE A 58 -5.61 14.84 -3.01
C PHE A 58 -5.47 13.90 -1.81
N TYR A 59 -6.15 12.76 -1.88
CA TYR A 59 -6.10 11.74 -0.84
C TYR A 59 -6.19 10.34 -1.42
N TRP A 60 -5.65 9.39 -0.66
CA TRP A 60 -5.75 7.98 -0.95
C TRP A 60 -5.96 7.18 0.33
N TYR A 61 -6.95 6.32 0.27
CA TYR A 61 -7.19 5.31 1.29
C TYR A 61 -7.30 3.95 0.60
N ARG A 62 -6.55 2.96 1.09
CA ARG A 62 -6.64 1.56 0.66
C ARG A 62 -6.63 0.66 1.88
N GLN A 63 -7.52 -0.32 1.89
CA GLN A 63 -7.58 -1.33 2.92
C GLN A 63 -7.81 -2.72 2.32
N THR A 64 -7.00 -3.69 2.76
CA THR A 64 -7.19 -5.12 2.50
C THR A 64 -8.21 -5.68 3.48
N LEU A 65 -9.36 -6.15 2.99
CA LEU A 65 -10.48 -6.60 3.81
C LEU A 65 -10.29 -8.00 4.40
N ASN A 66 -9.47 -8.83 3.78
CA ASN A 66 -9.11 -10.17 4.24
C ASN A 66 -7.70 -10.25 4.84
N GLY A 67 -7.11 -9.12 5.21
CA GLY A 67 -5.81 -9.02 5.85
C GLY A 67 -5.86 -9.08 7.37
N GLY A 68 -4.69 -8.94 8.01
CA GLY A 68 -4.54 -8.85 9.45
C GLY A 68 -5.13 -7.56 10.03
N TYR A 69 -5.63 -7.63 11.25
CA TYR A 69 -6.24 -6.49 11.96
C TYR A 69 -5.42 -6.06 13.17
N GLU A 70 -4.21 -6.55 13.32
CA GLU A 70 -3.33 -6.18 14.42
C GLU A 70 -2.74 -4.78 14.19
N GLY A 71 -2.47 -4.09 15.28
CA GLY A 71 -1.78 -2.80 15.24
C GLY A 71 -0.31 -3.01 14.89
N GLN A 72 0.22 -2.15 14.05
CA GLN A 72 1.58 -2.27 13.56
C GLN A 72 2.52 -1.32 14.34
N ALA A 73 3.45 -1.89 15.10
CA ALA A 73 4.51 -1.15 15.79
C ALA A 73 3.99 0.10 16.55
N LEU A 74 4.52 1.30 16.23
CA LEU A 74 4.13 2.58 16.82
C LEU A 74 2.87 3.18 16.21
N GLU A 75 2.21 2.48 15.30
CA GLU A 75 1.04 2.97 14.59
C GLU A 75 -0.25 2.54 15.27
N ASN A 76 -1.21 3.47 15.37
CA ASN A 76 -2.56 3.17 15.86
C ASN A 76 -3.49 2.64 14.74
N LEU A 77 -2.94 2.44 13.54
CA LEU A 77 -3.68 1.93 12.38
C LEU A 77 -3.45 0.43 12.23
N ASN A 78 -4.49 -0.28 11.81
CA ASN A 78 -4.40 -1.69 11.50
C ASN A 78 -3.43 -1.95 10.35
N GLU A 79 -2.76 -3.09 10.39
CA GLU A 79 -1.89 -3.57 9.31
C GLU A 79 -2.63 -3.66 7.97
N SER A 80 -3.90 -4.06 7.98
CA SER A 80 -4.74 -4.13 6.77
C SER A 80 -4.92 -2.80 6.02
N ILE A 81 -4.66 -1.65 6.66
CA ILE A 81 -4.69 -0.35 6.01
C ILE A 81 -3.34 -0.12 5.34
N GLU A 82 -3.31 -0.16 4.01
CA GLU A 82 -2.10 0.05 3.22
C GLU A 82 -1.85 1.55 3.00
N TYR A 83 -2.85 2.27 2.53
CA TYR A 83 -2.78 3.71 2.32
C TYR A 83 -3.83 4.44 3.16
N ALA A 84 -3.42 5.47 3.84
CA ALA A 84 -4.28 6.43 4.52
C ALA A 84 -3.54 7.77 4.59
N TYR A 85 -3.42 8.46 3.46
CA TYR A 85 -2.65 9.70 3.39
C TYR A 85 -3.35 10.80 2.58
N ILE A 86 -2.92 12.01 2.85
CA ILE A 86 -3.22 13.19 2.05
C ILE A 86 -1.96 13.65 1.34
N GLY A 87 -2.12 14.16 0.11
CA GLY A 87 -1.06 14.75 -0.66
C GLY A 87 -1.38 16.19 -1.04
N TYR A 88 -0.35 17.05 -1.04
CA TYR A 88 -0.47 18.44 -1.39
C TYR A 88 0.59 18.85 -2.41
N LYS A 89 0.16 19.28 -3.59
CA LYS A 89 1.03 19.81 -4.65
C LYS A 89 1.42 21.23 -4.29
N LEU A 90 2.63 21.43 -3.78
CA LEU A 90 3.18 22.77 -3.48
C LEU A 90 3.30 23.61 -4.75
N ASN A 91 3.74 22.98 -5.83
CA ASN A 91 3.78 23.50 -7.20
C ASN A 91 3.87 22.32 -8.18
N GLU A 92 4.16 22.58 -9.46
CA GLU A 92 4.25 21.58 -10.53
C GLU A 92 5.37 20.54 -10.31
N ARG A 93 6.35 20.84 -9.46
CA ARG A 93 7.53 20.00 -9.23
C ARG A 93 7.60 19.39 -7.82
N PHE A 94 6.93 19.97 -6.85
CA PHE A 94 7.01 19.54 -5.47
C PHE A 94 5.66 19.07 -4.95
N THR A 95 5.66 17.87 -4.39
CA THR A 95 4.49 17.25 -3.75
C THR A 95 4.85 16.83 -2.33
N LEU A 96 4.05 17.20 -1.37
CA LEU A 96 4.13 16.77 0.02
C LEU A 96 3.06 15.72 0.28
N THR A 97 3.40 14.63 0.97
CA THR A 97 2.45 13.61 1.44
C THR A 97 2.55 13.45 2.94
N ALA A 98 1.44 13.16 3.61
CA ALA A 98 1.39 12.90 5.04
C ALA A 98 0.33 11.86 5.37
N GLY A 99 0.71 10.84 6.15
CA GLY A 99 -0.14 9.72 6.54
C GLY A 99 0.54 8.38 6.30
N LYS A 100 -0.25 7.29 6.36
CA LYS A 100 0.25 5.95 6.06
C LYS A 100 0.39 5.76 4.57
N GLN A 101 1.57 5.43 4.11
CA GLN A 101 1.96 5.34 2.71
C GLN A 101 3.05 4.29 2.52
N ASP A 102 3.31 3.92 1.27
CA ASP A 102 4.39 3.01 0.92
C ASP A 102 5.74 3.57 1.35
N VAL A 103 6.62 2.68 1.77
CA VAL A 103 8.01 3.02 2.06
C VAL A 103 8.81 2.94 0.77
N PHE A 104 9.49 4.01 0.41
CA PHE A 104 10.21 4.13 -0.86
C PHE A 104 11.48 3.27 -0.88
N TYR A 105 11.33 2.01 -1.28
CA TYR A 105 12.44 1.08 -1.47
C TYR A 105 13.09 1.18 -2.85
N GLY A 106 12.49 1.93 -3.77
CA GLY A 106 12.95 2.08 -5.14
C GLY A 106 12.55 0.94 -6.09
N GLY A 107 11.67 0.06 -5.67
CA GLY A 107 11.08 -0.97 -6.52
C GLY A 107 9.91 -0.43 -7.35
N PHE A 108 9.74 -0.94 -8.57
CA PHE A 108 8.61 -0.57 -9.44
C PHE A 108 7.30 -1.32 -9.08
N GLU A 109 7.36 -2.34 -8.23
CA GLU A 109 6.21 -3.18 -7.87
C GLU A 109 5.07 -2.39 -7.21
N TYR A 110 5.39 -1.30 -6.52
CA TYR A 110 4.41 -0.42 -5.90
C TYR A 110 3.73 0.54 -6.86
N ASP A 111 4.37 0.82 -8.00
CA ASP A 111 3.82 1.70 -9.03
C ASP A 111 2.84 0.96 -9.95
N GLU A 112 2.86 -0.40 -9.92
CA GLU A 112 1.99 -1.23 -10.74
C GLU A 112 0.63 -1.47 -10.07
N ASN A 113 -0.38 -1.69 -10.91
CA ASN A 113 -1.69 -2.09 -10.41
C ASN A 113 -1.59 -3.49 -9.78
N PRO A 114 -1.97 -3.70 -8.52
CA PRO A 114 -1.92 -5.01 -7.84
C PRO A 114 -2.60 -6.15 -8.62
N LEU A 115 -3.62 -5.84 -9.44
CA LEU A 115 -4.28 -6.81 -10.32
C LEU A 115 -3.38 -7.38 -11.41
N LEU A 116 -2.29 -6.70 -11.76
CA LEU A 116 -1.34 -7.12 -12.79
C LEU A 116 -0.16 -7.92 -12.20
N ILE A 117 -0.01 -7.93 -10.89
CA ILE A 117 1.07 -8.62 -10.18
C ILE A 117 0.54 -9.96 -9.70
N TYR A 118 1.06 -11.04 -10.29
CA TYR A 118 0.70 -12.39 -9.88
C TYR A 118 1.31 -12.74 -8.52
N GLU A 119 2.55 -12.37 -8.28
CA GLU A 119 3.30 -12.65 -7.07
C GLU A 119 4.32 -11.52 -6.84
N TYR A 120 4.38 -11.02 -5.62
CA TYR A 120 5.36 -10.00 -5.24
C TYR A 120 6.72 -10.63 -4.96
N SER A 121 7.78 -9.83 -5.04
CA SER A 121 9.11 -10.29 -4.66
C SER A 121 9.18 -10.62 -3.17
N ASP A 122 10.07 -11.54 -2.79
CA ASP A 122 10.35 -11.88 -1.39
C ASP A 122 10.67 -10.65 -0.54
N MET A 123 11.34 -9.67 -1.12
CA MET A 123 11.66 -8.41 -0.44
C MET A 123 10.40 -7.63 -0.08
N ASN A 124 9.39 -7.66 -0.94
CA ASN A 124 8.12 -7.00 -0.71
C ASN A 124 7.27 -7.77 0.32
N GLU A 125 7.26 -9.10 0.22
CA GLU A 125 6.47 -9.97 1.09
C GLU A 125 6.94 -9.95 2.55
N TYR A 126 8.28 -9.90 2.78
CA TYR A 126 8.87 -9.89 4.13
C TYR A 126 9.17 -8.50 4.69
N SER A 127 8.87 -7.44 3.95
CA SER A 127 9.10 -6.07 4.41
C SER A 127 7.81 -5.41 4.88
N LEU A 128 7.89 -4.60 5.94
CA LEU A 128 6.81 -3.68 6.29
C LEU A 128 6.74 -2.59 5.23
N CYS A 129 5.80 -2.76 4.30
CA CYS A 129 5.71 -1.96 3.09
C CYS A 129 5.04 -0.61 3.30
N TYR A 130 4.22 -0.47 4.34
CA TYR A 130 3.40 0.72 4.56
C TYR A 130 3.60 1.25 5.97
N LEU A 131 4.06 2.49 6.08
CA LEU A 131 4.32 3.17 7.35
C LEU A 131 3.75 4.59 7.34
N THR A 132 3.36 5.06 8.52
CA THR A 132 2.93 6.44 8.72
C THR A 132 4.14 7.36 8.73
N GLY A 133 4.06 8.45 7.96
CA GLY A 133 5.15 9.39 7.82
C GLY A 133 4.80 10.61 6.98
N ILE A 134 5.85 11.33 6.61
CA ILE A 134 5.79 12.48 5.71
C ILE A 134 6.74 12.21 4.55
N GLY A 135 6.27 12.43 3.34
CA GLY A 135 7.05 12.31 2.11
C GLY A 135 7.14 13.64 1.36
N LEU A 136 8.25 13.87 0.72
CA LEU A 136 8.48 14.98 -0.21
C LEU A 136 8.96 14.42 -1.54
N GLY A 137 8.16 14.61 -2.59
CA GLY A 137 8.52 14.30 -3.97
C GLY A 137 9.01 15.56 -4.68
N TYR A 138 10.10 15.44 -5.43
CA TYR A 138 10.62 16.46 -6.33
C TYR A 138 10.80 15.90 -7.72
N GLN A 139 10.09 16.46 -8.68
CA GLN A 139 10.12 16.07 -10.10
C GLN A 139 10.81 17.15 -10.93
N PRO A 140 12.12 17.03 -11.16
CA PRO A 140 12.89 18.01 -11.97
C PRO A 140 12.44 18.05 -13.44
N ASN A 141 12.01 16.91 -13.98
CA ASN A 141 11.49 16.72 -15.33
C ASN A 141 10.52 15.53 -15.38
N GLU A 142 9.92 15.26 -16.55
CA GLU A 142 8.91 14.20 -16.74
C GLU A 142 9.45 12.78 -16.54
N SER A 143 10.75 12.57 -16.57
CA SER A 143 11.39 11.24 -16.53
C SER A 143 12.09 10.95 -15.20
N GLN A 144 12.17 11.91 -14.30
CA GLN A 144 12.94 11.76 -13.06
C GLN A 144 12.14 12.25 -11.86
N GLU A 145 12.16 11.49 -10.81
CA GLU A 145 11.61 11.85 -9.52
C GLU A 145 12.60 11.52 -8.40
N ILE A 146 12.72 12.43 -7.44
CA ILE A 146 13.49 12.25 -6.21
C ILE A 146 12.49 12.28 -5.08
N ARG A 147 12.46 11.24 -4.25
CA ARG A 147 11.58 11.14 -3.10
C ARG A 147 12.40 11.07 -1.81
N LEU A 148 12.01 11.86 -0.83
CA LEU A 148 12.52 11.82 0.52
C LEU A 148 11.36 11.50 1.46
N GLN A 149 11.60 10.64 2.45
CA GLN A 149 10.57 10.19 3.36
C GLN A 149 11.11 10.09 4.79
N VAL A 150 10.31 10.48 5.76
CA VAL A 150 10.52 10.25 7.18
C VAL A 150 9.31 9.50 7.70
N THR A 151 9.51 8.30 8.20
CA THR A 151 8.45 7.39 8.67
C THR A 151 8.67 6.99 10.11
N ASN A 152 7.63 6.44 10.73
CA ASN A 152 7.77 5.70 11.97
C ASN A 152 8.76 4.54 11.82
N SER A 153 9.36 4.12 12.93
CA SER A 153 10.21 2.93 12.95
C SER A 153 9.39 1.68 12.60
N ARG A 154 10.00 0.78 11.84
CA ARG A 154 9.44 -0.56 11.59
C ARG A 154 9.47 -1.44 12.82
N MET A 155 10.44 -1.22 13.66
CA MET A 155 10.61 -1.91 14.93
C MET A 155 9.80 -1.17 15.99
N GLY A 156 9.42 -1.86 17.04
CA GLY A 156 8.81 -1.27 18.21
C GLY A 156 9.68 -0.17 18.84
N SER A 157 9.38 0.24 20.03
CA SER A 157 10.27 1.15 20.76
C SER A 157 11.62 0.45 21.05
N MET A 158 12.68 1.21 21.25
CA MET A 158 13.98 0.65 21.65
C MET A 158 13.86 -0.20 22.92
N GLU A 159 12.93 0.16 23.80
CA GLU A 159 12.64 -0.59 25.03
C GLU A 159 11.97 -1.93 24.75
N ASP A 160 11.08 -2.00 23.76
CA ASP A 160 10.40 -3.24 23.37
C ASP A 160 11.35 -4.24 22.69
N GLU A 161 12.29 -3.73 21.88
CA GLU A 161 13.23 -4.55 21.12
C GLU A 161 14.45 -5.00 21.93
N TYR A 162 14.98 -4.11 22.77
CA TYR A 162 16.25 -4.32 23.47
C TYR A 162 16.11 -4.38 25.00
N GLY A 163 14.90 -4.23 25.53
CA GLY A 163 14.63 -4.10 26.93
C GLY A 163 15.05 -2.73 27.49
N ARG A 164 14.76 -2.50 28.78
CA ARG A 164 15.19 -1.27 29.45
C ARG A 164 16.70 -1.16 29.45
N LEU A 165 17.20 -0.06 28.92
CA LEU A 165 18.62 0.27 29.10
C LEU A 165 18.89 0.48 30.60
N PRO A 166 20.05 0.02 31.12
CA PRO A 166 20.43 0.30 32.49
C PRO A 166 20.41 1.81 32.75
N GLU A 167 19.84 2.21 33.88
CA GLU A 167 19.86 3.62 34.30
C GLU A 167 21.32 4.08 34.41
N GLY A 168 21.75 4.96 33.52
CA GLY A 168 23.09 5.55 33.56
C GLY A 168 23.86 5.63 32.24
N PHE A 169 23.20 5.40 31.11
CA PHE A 169 23.76 5.69 29.78
C PHE A 169 23.08 6.90 29.15
#